data_b867fbd06c4df918051d8280ebb2d65a
#
_entry.id   b867fbd06c4df918051d8280ebb2d65a
#
_cell.length_a   1.000
_cell.length_b   1.000
_cell.length_c   1.000
_cell.angle_alpha   90.00
_cell.angle_beta   90.00
_cell.angle_gamma   90.00
#
_symmetry.space_group_name_H-M   'P 1'
#
loop_
_entity.id
_entity.type
_entity.pdbx_description
1 polymer ?
#
loop_
_entity_poly.entity_id
_entity_poly.type
_entity_poly.pdbx_seq_one_letter_code
_entity_poly.pdbx_strand_id
1 'polypeptide(L)'
;MKRPSVRLFWDRLSIYLPILLMSLFAMATFWLVRSTPAVIEATAGKPLKHEADYFLRNFSIKAFDVQGKLKSEVVGREARHYPDTDTLEIEQVNMRTFGENGLPTVATARRAISDATGDDVQLFGNVQVSRQLPAETSAKSREPVEYRSEYLHVKSDAGKVMTHLPVVISQGEDRFSGNAMTYDDHASVIELTGQVRSVLTPRKAP
;
A
#
# COMPACT_ATOMS: atom_id res chain seq x y z
N MET A 1 24.44 82.11 22.46
CA MET A 1 23.61 80.92 22.02
C MET A 1 24.55 79.78 21.76
N LYS A 2 24.64 78.78 22.68
CA LYS A 2 25.47 77.57 22.51
C LYS A 2 24.71 76.55 21.67
N ARG A 3 25.19 76.17 20.51
CA ARG A 3 24.67 75.10 19.68
C ARG A 3 24.85 73.74 20.43
N PRO A 4 23.85 72.98 20.68
CA PRO A 4 24.05 71.70 21.32
C PRO A 4 24.83 70.78 20.38
N SER A 5 25.93 70.20 20.86
CA SER A 5 26.86 69.41 20.09
C SER A 5 26.15 68.09 19.62
N VAL A 6 25.94 68.01 18.34
CA VAL A 6 25.35 66.82 17.64
C VAL A 6 26.10 65.54 18.03
N ARG A 7 27.34 65.60 18.44
CA ARG A 7 28.17 64.49 18.91
C ARG A 7 27.64 63.83 20.17
N LEU A 8 27.14 64.56 21.15
CA LEU A 8 26.58 64.01 22.39
C LEU A 8 25.24 63.23 22.13
N PHE A 9 24.53 63.62 21.10
CA PHE A 9 23.30 62.91 20.72
C PHE A 9 23.62 61.57 20.05
N TRP A 10 24.66 61.53 19.20
CA TRP A 10 25.11 60.29 18.53
C TRP A 10 25.75 59.29 19.50
N ASP A 11 26.51 59.73 20.49
CA ASP A 11 27.10 58.86 21.52
C ASP A 11 26.04 58.20 22.39
N ARG A 12 24.99 58.92 22.77
CA ARG A 12 23.87 58.36 23.51
C ARG A 12 23.00 57.44 22.67
N LEU A 13 22.80 57.77 21.41
CA LEU A 13 22.06 56.94 20.46
C LEU A 13 22.77 55.59 20.24
N SER A 14 24.10 55.59 20.14
CA SER A 14 24.92 54.41 19.98
C SER A 14 24.80 53.44 21.16
N ILE A 15 24.63 53.95 22.39
CA ILE A 15 24.47 53.13 23.60
C ILE A 15 23.05 52.48 23.66
N TYR A 16 22.03 53.23 23.21
CA TYR A 16 20.64 52.74 23.26
C TYR A 16 20.21 51.96 22.03
N LEU A 17 20.93 52.07 20.91
CA LEU A 17 20.61 51.39 19.66
C LEU A 17 20.55 49.89 19.78
N PRO A 18 21.50 49.18 20.44
CA PRO A 18 21.42 47.73 20.63
C PRO A 18 20.22 47.33 21.49
N ILE A 19 19.87 48.10 22.54
CA ILE A 19 18.75 47.83 23.41
C ILE A 19 17.45 48.01 22.64
N LEU A 20 17.32 49.04 21.82
CA LEU A 20 16.18 49.32 20.98
C LEU A 20 16.00 48.22 19.91
N LEU A 21 17.09 47.79 19.29
CA LEU A 21 17.09 46.71 18.32
C LEU A 21 16.65 45.39 18.94
N MET A 22 17.19 45.04 20.13
CA MET A 22 16.77 43.83 20.88
C MET A 22 15.32 43.90 21.28
N SER A 23 14.82 45.06 21.71
CA SER A 23 13.39 45.23 22.04
C SER A 23 12.50 45.06 20.82
N LEU A 24 12.92 45.57 19.66
CA LEU A 24 12.20 45.40 18.40
C LEU A 24 12.16 43.95 17.96
N PHE A 25 13.27 43.21 18.05
CA PHE A 25 13.30 41.77 17.76
C PHE A 25 12.46 41.00 18.74
N ALA A 26 12.47 41.26 20.03
CA ALA A 26 11.64 40.61 21.01
C ALA A 26 10.15 40.84 20.73
N MET A 27 9.77 42.07 20.36
CA MET A 27 8.40 42.41 20.00
C MET A 27 7.94 41.68 18.71
N ALA A 28 8.82 41.66 17.70
CA ALA A 28 8.57 40.96 16.43
C ALA A 28 8.41 39.45 16.65
N THR A 29 9.28 38.84 17.46
CA THR A 29 9.21 37.42 17.81
C THR A 29 7.93 37.10 18.60
N PHE A 30 7.62 37.96 19.58
CA PHE A 30 6.37 37.79 20.36
C PHE A 30 5.11 37.89 19.46
N TRP A 31 5.11 38.85 18.54
CA TRP A 31 4.01 39.01 17.58
C TRP A 31 3.92 37.81 16.64
N LEU A 32 5.05 37.29 16.14
CA LEU A 32 5.13 36.12 15.27
C LEU A 32 4.58 34.87 15.98
N VAL A 33 4.99 34.63 17.21
CA VAL A 33 4.50 33.51 18.02
C VAL A 33 2.98 33.62 18.26
N ARG A 34 2.49 34.84 18.50
CA ARG A 34 1.07 35.06 18.76
C ARG A 34 0.21 35.06 17.50
N SER A 35 0.78 35.36 16.33
CA SER A 35 0.10 35.28 15.02
C SER A 35 0.26 33.92 14.34
N THR A 36 1.08 33.01 14.92
CA THR A 36 1.09 31.62 14.47
C THR A 36 -0.27 31.01 14.81
N PRO A 37 -1.07 30.51 13.81
CA PRO A 37 -2.31 29.82 14.12
C PRO A 37 -1.96 28.71 15.11
N ALA A 38 -2.72 28.61 16.20
CA ALA A 38 -2.61 27.46 17.10
C ALA A 38 -2.67 26.23 16.20
N VAL A 39 -1.62 25.41 16.23
CA VAL A 39 -1.68 24.08 15.61
C VAL A 39 -2.93 23.48 16.20
N ILE A 40 -3.96 23.31 15.36
CA ILE A 40 -5.18 22.65 15.77
C ILE A 40 -4.69 21.30 16.24
N GLU A 41 -4.60 21.12 17.57
CA GLU A 41 -4.41 19.80 18.14
C GLU A 41 -5.45 18.94 17.44
N ALA A 42 -4.97 17.99 16.66
CA ALA A 42 -5.82 17.07 15.91
C ALA A 42 -6.88 16.62 16.90
N THR A 43 -8.11 17.02 16.67
CA THR A 43 -9.22 16.99 17.62
C THR A 43 -9.37 15.54 18.08
N ALA A 44 -8.70 15.21 19.18
CA ALA A 44 -8.91 13.96 19.88
C ALA A 44 -10.39 13.95 20.30
N GLY A 45 -11.24 13.33 19.48
CA GLY A 45 -12.63 13.17 19.84
C GLY A 45 -13.70 13.34 18.77
N LYS A 46 -13.40 13.81 17.56
CA LYS A 46 -14.38 13.63 16.48
C LYS A 46 -14.23 12.22 15.94
N PRO A 47 -15.32 11.41 15.87
CA PRO A 47 -15.27 10.17 15.14
C PRO A 47 -14.78 10.49 13.73
N LEU A 48 -13.69 9.86 13.33
CA LEU A 48 -13.18 9.99 11.96
C LEU A 48 -14.32 9.58 11.04
N LYS A 49 -14.79 10.49 10.22
CA LYS A 49 -15.76 10.17 9.18
C LYS A 49 -15.06 9.26 8.18
N HIS A 50 -15.77 8.24 7.70
CA HIS A 50 -15.30 7.39 6.62
C HIS A 50 -15.30 8.18 5.30
N GLU A 51 -14.35 9.11 5.17
CA GLU A 51 -14.17 9.98 4.01
C GLU A 51 -12.73 9.86 3.55
N ALA A 52 -12.54 9.68 2.24
CA ALA A 52 -11.21 9.60 1.67
C ALA A 52 -10.50 10.95 1.79
N ASP A 53 -9.27 10.95 2.30
CA ASP A 53 -8.42 12.15 2.44
C ASP A 53 -7.60 12.43 1.18
N TYR A 54 -7.27 11.39 0.41
CA TYR A 54 -6.68 11.54 -0.93
C TYR A 54 -7.14 10.42 -1.87
N PHE A 55 -6.94 10.67 -3.16
CA PHE A 55 -7.21 9.71 -4.23
C PHE A 55 -6.15 9.78 -5.32
N LEU A 56 -5.94 8.65 -5.99
CA LEU A 56 -5.07 8.50 -7.16
C LEU A 56 -5.91 8.04 -8.33
N ARG A 57 -5.59 8.48 -9.54
CA ARG A 57 -6.24 8.02 -10.77
C ARG A 57 -5.22 7.53 -11.78
N ASN A 58 -5.53 6.41 -12.45
CA ASN A 58 -4.67 5.80 -13.46
C ASN A 58 -3.21 5.71 -12.98
N PHE A 59 -3.00 5.06 -11.85
CA PHE A 59 -1.73 5.05 -11.14
C PHE A 59 -0.99 3.71 -11.31
N SER A 60 0.32 3.76 -11.10
CA SER A 60 1.20 2.59 -10.91
C SER A 60 2.09 2.85 -9.69
N ILE A 61 2.00 1.95 -8.71
CA ILE A 61 2.84 1.95 -7.51
C ILE A 61 3.83 0.79 -7.64
N LYS A 62 5.11 1.06 -7.43
CA LYS A 62 6.17 0.05 -7.47
C LYS A 62 6.88 0.00 -6.13
N ALA A 63 6.99 -1.20 -5.56
CA ALA A 63 7.78 -1.46 -4.38
C ALA A 63 9.06 -2.22 -4.75
N PHE A 64 10.16 -1.83 -4.13
CA PHE A 64 11.47 -2.42 -4.36
C PHE A 64 11.99 -3.03 -3.06
N ASP A 65 12.80 -4.08 -3.17
CA ASP A 65 13.51 -4.64 -2.03
C ASP A 65 14.73 -3.78 -1.63
N VAL A 66 15.41 -4.19 -0.57
CA VAL A 66 16.59 -3.48 -0.05
C VAL A 66 17.79 -3.49 -1.01
N GLN A 67 17.78 -4.34 -2.03
CA GLN A 67 18.76 -4.40 -3.12
C GLN A 67 18.35 -3.56 -4.35
N GLY A 68 17.18 -2.91 -4.30
CA GLY A 68 16.65 -2.11 -5.41
C GLY A 68 15.99 -2.94 -6.52
N LYS A 69 15.72 -4.22 -6.30
CA LYS A 69 15.00 -5.08 -7.23
C LYS A 69 13.49 -4.89 -7.07
N LEU A 70 12.75 -4.87 -8.17
CA LEU A 70 11.30 -4.75 -8.16
C LEU A 70 10.67 -5.96 -7.44
N LYS A 71 9.99 -5.69 -6.31
CA LYS A 71 9.28 -6.69 -5.50
C LYS A 71 7.82 -6.80 -5.93
N SER A 72 7.17 -5.66 -6.15
CA SER A 72 5.76 -5.63 -6.58
C SER A 72 5.44 -4.38 -7.39
N GLU A 73 4.42 -4.51 -8.23
CA GLU A 73 3.81 -3.42 -8.98
C GLU A 73 2.30 -3.54 -8.87
N VAL A 74 1.64 -2.44 -8.51
CA VAL A 74 0.18 -2.34 -8.42
C VAL A 74 -0.29 -1.25 -9.36
N VAL A 75 -1.15 -1.60 -10.29
CA VAL A 75 -1.79 -0.68 -11.24
C VAL A 75 -3.28 -0.67 -10.96
N GLY A 76 -3.89 0.50 -10.95
CA GLY A 76 -5.32 0.65 -10.72
C GLY A 76 -5.90 1.85 -11.45
N ARG A 77 -7.23 1.83 -11.65
CA ARG A 77 -7.95 2.94 -12.25
C ARG A 77 -8.12 4.10 -11.27
N GLU A 78 -8.52 3.79 -10.05
CA GLU A 78 -8.71 4.75 -8.96
C GLU A 78 -8.33 4.09 -7.64
N ALA A 79 -7.67 4.83 -6.77
CA ALA A 79 -7.44 4.45 -5.38
C ALA A 79 -7.89 5.58 -4.46
N ARG A 80 -8.47 5.22 -3.31
CA ARG A 80 -8.93 6.12 -2.25
C ARG A 80 -8.37 5.65 -0.92
N HIS A 81 -7.75 6.55 -0.19
CA HIS A 81 -7.28 6.27 1.17
C HIS A 81 -8.30 6.74 2.19
N TYR A 82 -8.53 5.90 3.19
CA TYR A 82 -9.44 6.14 4.30
C TYR A 82 -8.67 6.18 5.61
N PRO A 83 -8.49 7.38 6.22
CA PRO A 83 -7.65 7.54 7.41
C PRO A 83 -8.27 6.96 8.69
N ASP A 84 -9.55 6.68 8.72
CA ASP A 84 -10.23 6.05 9.86
C ASP A 84 -9.92 4.56 10.01
N THR A 85 -9.68 3.88 8.90
CA THR A 85 -9.31 2.46 8.82
C THR A 85 -7.87 2.23 8.41
N ASP A 86 -7.16 3.30 8.01
CA ASP A 86 -5.82 3.26 7.42
C ASP A 86 -5.72 2.27 6.24
N THR A 87 -6.74 2.31 5.38
CA THR A 87 -6.86 1.42 4.24
C THR A 87 -6.88 2.15 2.91
N LEU A 88 -6.37 1.49 1.88
CA LEU A 88 -6.41 1.92 0.49
C LEU A 88 -7.40 1.04 -0.28
N GLU A 89 -8.48 1.62 -0.76
CA GLU A 89 -9.41 0.97 -1.70
C GLU A 89 -8.98 1.25 -3.14
N ILE A 90 -8.88 0.20 -3.95
CA ILE A 90 -8.41 0.28 -5.34
C ILE A 90 -9.48 -0.30 -6.27
N GLU A 91 -9.83 0.42 -7.31
CA GLU A 91 -10.72 -0.04 -8.38
C GLU A 91 -9.93 -0.54 -9.59
N GLN A 92 -10.38 -1.67 -10.19
CA GLN A 92 -9.77 -2.32 -11.35
C GLN A 92 -8.27 -2.57 -11.13
N VAL A 93 -7.98 -3.33 -10.07
CA VAL A 93 -6.61 -3.62 -9.68
C VAL A 93 -5.97 -4.69 -10.58
N ASN A 94 -4.73 -4.45 -10.96
CA ASN A 94 -3.80 -5.40 -11.53
C ASN A 94 -2.51 -5.34 -10.72
N MET A 95 -2.23 -6.39 -9.98
CA MET A 95 -1.05 -6.50 -9.13
C MET A 95 -0.11 -7.56 -9.70
N ARG A 96 1.18 -7.24 -9.73
CA ARG A 96 2.26 -8.15 -10.11
C ARG A 96 3.26 -8.22 -8.96
N THR A 97 3.53 -9.41 -8.48
CA THR A 97 4.55 -9.66 -7.46
C THR A 97 5.61 -10.61 -7.99
N PHE A 98 6.85 -10.46 -7.55
CA PHE A 98 7.96 -11.30 -7.95
C PHE A 98 8.45 -12.09 -6.75
N GLY A 99 8.46 -13.42 -6.87
CA GLY A 99 9.05 -14.30 -5.87
C GLY A 99 10.58 -14.22 -5.85
N GLU A 100 11.22 -14.89 -4.89
CA GLU A 100 12.69 -14.98 -4.79
C GLU A 100 13.34 -15.53 -6.05
N ASN A 101 12.66 -16.45 -6.74
CA ASN A 101 13.07 -17.01 -8.03
C ASN A 101 12.87 -16.06 -9.23
N GLY A 102 12.36 -14.83 -8.99
CA GLY A 102 12.07 -13.83 -10.02
C GLY A 102 10.86 -14.12 -10.88
N LEU A 103 10.09 -15.17 -10.59
CA LEU A 103 8.90 -15.52 -11.37
C LEU A 103 7.71 -14.66 -10.94
N PRO A 104 6.94 -14.10 -11.90
CA PRO A 104 5.82 -13.25 -11.57
C PRO A 104 4.59 -14.05 -11.14
N THR A 105 3.91 -13.52 -10.13
CA THR A 105 2.52 -13.82 -9.82
C THR A 105 1.70 -12.59 -10.18
N VAL A 106 0.68 -12.76 -11.01
CA VAL A 106 -0.21 -11.67 -11.44
C VAL A 106 -1.59 -11.91 -10.85
N ALA A 107 -2.12 -10.89 -10.15
CA ALA A 107 -3.47 -10.92 -9.61
C ALA A 107 -4.29 -9.76 -10.18
N THR A 108 -5.52 -10.05 -10.60
CA THR A 108 -6.47 -9.05 -11.07
C THR A 108 -7.79 -9.17 -10.33
N ALA A 109 -8.45 -8.05 -10.06
CA ALA A 109 -9.77 -8.01 -9.45
C ALA A 109 -10.51 -6.72 -9.82
N ARG A 110 -11.84 -6.70 -9.61
CA ARG A 110 -12.62 -5.46 -9.78
C ARG A 110 -12.30 -4.43 -8.70
N ARG A 111 -12.04 -4.88 -7.48
CA ARG A 111 -11.73 -4.02 -6.32
C ARG A 111 -10.73 -4.73 -5.42
N ALA A 112 -9.86 -3.94 -4.80
CA ALA A 112 -9.00 -4.38 -3.71
C ALA A 112 -9.12 -3.43 -2.52
N ILE A 113 -8.91 -3.97 -1.33
CA ILE A 113 -8.70 -3.22 -0.10
C ILE A 113 -7.36 -3.68 0.45
N SER A 114 -6.46 -2.75 0.72
CA SER A 114 -5.14 -3.01 1.28
C SER A 114 -4.97 -2.20 2.54
N ASP A 115 -4.26 -2.73 3.51
CA ASP A 115 -3.71 -1.93 4.61
C ASP A 115 -2.60 -0.99 4.11
N ALA A 116 -2.09 -0.13 4.98
CA ALA A 116 -1.04 0.84 4.66
C ALA A 116 0.28 0.19 4.25
N THR A 117 0.58 -1.02 4.74
CA THR A 117 1.82 -1.76 4.45
C THR A 117 1.75 -2.57 3.17
N GLY A 118 0.56 -2.93 2.70
CA GLY A 118 0.34 -3.85 1.59
C GLY A 118 0.48 -5.32 1.96
N ASP A 119 0.51 -5.63 3.26
CA ASP A 119 0.66 -7.00 3.76
C ASP A 119 -0.68 -7.73 3.92
N ASP A 120 -1.76 -7.00 4.23
CA ASP A 120 -3.13 -7.51 4.25
C ASP A 120 -3.91 -6.95 3.07
N VAL A 121 -4.18 -7.80 2.07
CA VAL A 121 -4.87 -7.41 0.83
C VAL A 121 -6.09 -8.28 0.61
N GLN A 122 -7.24 -7.66 0.46
CA GLN A 122 -8.49 -8.32 0.11
C GLN A 122 -8.91 -7.96 -1.31
N LEU A 123 -9.11 -8.96 -2.14
CA LEU A 123 -9.52 -8.82 -3.54
C LEU A 123 -10.97 -9.23 -3.71
N PHE A 124 -11.74 -8.44 -4.45
CA PHE A 124 -13.17 -8.65 -4.64
C PHE A 124 -13.57 -8.59 -6.12
N GLY A 125 -14.41 -9.50 -6.52
CA GLY A 125 -15.09 -9.55 -7.81
C GLY A 125 -14.18 -9.97 -8.96
N ASN A 126 -14.51 -11.10 -9.56
CA ASN A 126 -13.77 -11.71 -10.68
C ASN A 126 -12.26 -11.80 -10.42
N VAL A 127 -11.90 -12.30 -9.23
CA VAL A 127 -10.51 -12.43 -8.84
C VAL A 127 -9.85 -13.53 -9.67
N GLN A 128 -8.75 -13.20 -10.33
CA GLN A 128 -7.92 -14.13 -11.09
C GLN A 128 -6.47 -13.96 -10.65
N VAL A 129 -5.83 -15.06 -10.28
CA VAL A 129 -4.40 -15.08 -9.95
C VAL A 129 -3.72 -16.10 -10.85
N SER A 130 -2.65 -15.69 -11.52
CA SER A 130 -1.80 -16.54 -12.36
C SER A 130 -0.39 -16.54 -11.81
N ARG A 131 0.12 -17.71 -11.43
CA ARG A 131 1.47 -17.90 -10.93
C ARG A 131 2.27 -18.74 -11.91
N GLN A 132 3.41 -18.21 -12.39
CA GLN A 132 4.34 -18.96 -13.21
C GLN A 132 5.19 -19.89 -12.32
N LEU A 133 5.46 -21.09 -12.83
CA LEU A 133 6.30 -22.08 -12.15
C LEU A 133 7.70 -22.17 -12.81
N PRO A 134 8.74 -22.56 -12.03
CA PRO A 134 10.09 -22.73 -12.56
C PRO A 134 10.14 -23.72 -13.73
N ALA A 135 11.00 -23.45 -14.74
CA ALA A 135 11.13 -24.27 -15.93
C ALA A 135 11.78 -25.66 -15.68
N GLU A 136 12.33 -25.91 -14.50
CA GLU A 136 13.08 -27.12 -14.14
C GLU A 136 12.20 -28.34 -13.90
N THR A 137 10.90 -28.16 -13.81
CA THR A 137 9.92 -29.22 -13.63
C THR A 137 9.39 -29.71 -14.98
N SER A 138 8.82 -30.93 -15.05
CA SER A 138 8.34 -31.57 -16.28
C SER A 138 7.49 -30.63 -17.17
N ALA A 139 7.37 -30.96 -18.48
CA ALA A 139 6.68 -30.11 -19.46
C ALA A 139 5.30 -29.58 -19.03
N LYS A 140 4.55 -30.34 -18.21
CA LYS A 140 3.25 -29.96 -17.65
C LYS A 140 3.37 -28.90 -16.53
N SER A 141 4.50 -28.85 -15.85
CA SER A 141 4.75 -27.87 -14.78
C SER A 141 5.17 -26.49 -15.31
N ARG A 142 5.28 -26.32 -16.62
CA ARG A 142 5.55 -25.01 -17.25
C ARG A 142 4.29 -24.18 -17.44
N GLU A 143 3.12 -24.82 -17.37
CA GLU A 143 1.86 -24.08 -17.46
C GLU A 143 1.58 -23.36 -16.13
N PRO A 144 1.17 -22.08 -16.21
CA PRO A 144 0.88 -21.32 -15.00
C PRO A 144 -0.27 -21.98 -14.21
N VAL A 145 -0.19 -21.88 -12.90
CA VAL A 145 -1.31 -22.22 -12.02
C VAL A 145 -2.21 -21.00 -11.95
N GLU A 146 -3.49 -21.19 -12.32
CA GLU A 146 -4.50 -20.14 -12.24
C GLU A 146 -5.48 -20.41 -11.13
N TYR A 147 -5.82 -19.38 -10.36
CA TYR A 147 -6.85 -19.37 -9.34
C TYR A 147 -7.96 -18.41 -9.74
N ARG A 148 -9.23 -18.83 -9.62
CA ARG A 148 -10.38 -17.97 -9.90
C ARG A 148 -11.38 -18.08 -8.78
N SER A 149 -11.81 -16.93 -8.27
CA SER A 149 -12.83 -16.80 -7.22
C SER A 149 -13.49 -15.43 -7.28
N GLU A 150 -14.56 -15.21 -6.54
CA GLU A 150 -15.15 -13.87 -6.35
C GLU A 150 -14.49 -13.11 -5.18
N TYR A 151 -13.69 -13.78 -4.36
CA TYR A 151 -12.99 -13.19 -3.22
C TYR A 151 -11.66 -13.89 -2.98
N LEU A 152 -10.66 -13.13 -2.60
CA LEU A 152 -9.36 -13.65 -2.14
C LEU A 152 -8.78 -12.74 -1.07
N HIS A 153 -8.32 -13.31 0.02
CA HIS A 153 -7.61 -12.62 1.10
C HIS A 153 -6.16 -13.09 1.12
N VAL A 154 -5.24 -12.15 0.96
CA VAL A 154 -3.80 -12.37 0.95
C VAL A 154 -3.20 -11.76 2.21
N LYS A 155 -2.50 -12.55 2.99
CA LYS A 155 -1.69 -12.11 4.13
C LYS A 155 -0.23 -12.41 3.83
N SER A 156 0.47 -11.41 3.32
CA SER A 156 1.84 -11.54 2.84
C SER A 156 2.83 -11.83 3.96
N ASP A 157 2.64 -11.23 5.13
CA ASP A 157 3.41 -11.44 6.35
C ASP A 157 3.34 -12.88 6.87
N ALA A 158 2.15 -13.49 6.77
CA ALA A 158 1.89 -14.87 7.18
C ALA A 158 2.11 -15.89 6.05
N GLY A 159 2.42 -15.45 4.82
CA GLY A 159 2.53 -16.30 3.64
C GLY A 159 1.23 -17.05 3.31
N LYS A 160 0.05 -16.47 3.61
CA LYS A 160 -1.24 -17.15 3.46
C LYS A 160 -2.13 -16.47 2.46
N VAL A 161 -2.83 -17.30 1.67
CA VAL A 161 -3.87 -16.88 0.74
C VAL A 161 -5.14 -17.70 1.01
N MET A 162 -6.24 -17.03 1.23
CA MET A 162 -7.49 -17.68 1.67
C MET A 162 -8.70 -17.17 0.89
N THR A 163 -9.65 -18.05 0.66
CA THR A 163 -11.00 -17.67 0.25
C THR A 163 -12.05 -18.53 0.94
N HIS A 164 -13.15 -17.92 1.33
CA HIS A 164 -14.34 -18.58 1.86
C HIS A 164 -15.44 -18.72 0.80
N LEU A 165 -15.14 -18.29 -0.44
CA LEU A 165 -16.05 -18.42 -1.59
C LEU A 165 -15.55 -19.50 -2.55
N PRO A 166 -16.45 -20.02 -3.41
CA PRO A 166 -16.09 -21.02 -4.39
C PRO A 166 -14.88 -20.64 -5.21
N VAL A 167 -13.96 -21.58 -5.36
CA VAL A 167 -12.68 -21.39 -6.06
C VAL A 167 -12.47 -22.48 -7.08
N VAL A 168 -11.89 -22.12 -8.21
CA VAL A 168 -11.42 -23.03 -9.24
C VAL A 168 -9.92 -22.81 -9.41
N ILE A 169 -9.15 -23.87 -9.31
CA ILE A 169 -7.71 -23.90 -9.58
C ILE A 169 -7.51 -24.70 -10.85
N SER A 170 -6.77 -24.16 -11.79
CA SER A 170 -6.43 -24.85 -13.04
C SER A 170 -4.94 -24.80 -13.33
N GLN A 171 -4.43 -25.89 -13.89
CA GLN A 171 -3.07 -25.99 -14.43
C GLN A 171 -3.14 -26.79 -15.73
N GLY A 172 -3.07 -26.09 -16.84
CA GLY A 172 -3.36 -26.68 -18.14
C GLY A 172 -4.79 -27.21 -18.18
N GLU A 173 -4.93 -28.52 -18.48
CA GLU A 173 -6.22 -29.19 -18.53
C GLU A 173 -6.72 -29.71 -17.17
N ASP A 174 -5.82 -29.77 -16.16
CA ASP A 174 -6.19 -30.21 -14.81
C ASP A 174 -6.98 -29.11 -14.10
N ARG A 175 -8.05 -29.52 -13.40
CA ARG A 175 -8.92 -28.59 -12.69
C ARG A 175 -9.32 -29.14 -11.33
N PHE A 176 -9.22 -28.27 -10.33
CA PHE A 176 -9.65 -28.51 -8.96
C PHE A 176 -10.66 -27.44 -8.57
N SER A 177 -11.67 -27.78 -7.81
CA SER A 177 -12.64 -26.82 -7.30
C SER A 177 -13.08 -27.19 -5.89
N GLY A 178 -13.46 -26.17 -5.11
CA GLY A 178 -13.96 -26.31 -3.74
C GLY A 178 -14.76 -25.07 -3.35
N ASN A 179 -15.46 -25.14 -2.20
CA ASN A 179 -16.22 -24.01 -1.69
C ASN A 179 -15.34 -23.00 -0.93
N ALA A 180 -14.19 -23.45 -0.44
CA ALA A 180 -13.19 -22.58 0.20
C ALA A 180 -11.80 -23.15 -0.05
N MET A 181 -10.79 -22.26 0.11
CA MET A 181 -9.37 -22.60 -0.09
C MET A 181 -8.52 -21.87 0.95
N THR A 182 -7.49 -22.56 1.42
CA THR A 182 -6.35 -21.96 2.12
C THR A 182 -5.07 -22.44 1.43
N TYR A 183 -4.20 -21.50 1.08
CA TYR A 183 -2.86 -21.77 0.59
C TYR A 183 -1.85 -21.25 1.59
N ASP A 184 -0.90 -22.08 1.97
CA ASP A 184 0.26 -21.72 2.81
C ASP A 184 1.52 -21.77 1.94
N ASP A 185 2.13 -20.61 1.70
CA ASP A 185 3.32 -20.48 0.83
C ASP A 185 4.55 -21.10 1.48
N HIS A 186 4.68 -21.02 2.80
CA HIS A 186 5.82 -21.60 3.53
C HIS A 186 5.79 -23.12 3.50
N ALA A 187 4.61 -23.71 3.69
CA ALA A 187 4.42 -25.15 3.61
C ALA A 187 4.25 -25.65 2.17
N SER A 188 4.00 -24.75 1.20
CA SER A 188 3.63 -25.05 -0.18
C SER A 188 2.42 -26.01 -0.28
N VAL A 189 1.44 -25.84 0.61
CA VAL A 189 0.24 -26.69 0.73
C VAL A 189 -0.99 -25.89 0.35
N ILE A 190 -1.84 -26.50 -0.49
CA ILE A 190 -3.19 -26.01 -0.80
C ILE A 190 -4.19 -26.94 -0.14
N GLU A 191 -5.07 -26.38 0.67
CA GLU A 191 -6.20 -27.07 1.26
C GLU A 191 -7.49 -26.56 0.62
N LEU A 192 -8.28 -27.49 0.04
CA LEU A 192 -9.60 -27.21 -0.49
C LEU A 192 -10.66 -27.84 0.41
N THR A 193 -11.71 -27.10 0.72
CA THR A 193 -12.81 -27.57 1.56
C THR A 193 -14.15 -27.35 0.90
N GLY A 194 -15.13 -28.22 1.23
CA GLY A 194 -16.52 -28.14 0.77
C GLY A 194 -16.71 -28.47 -0.72
N GLN A 195 -17.42 -29.57 -1.02
CA GLN A 195 -17.75 -30.01 -2.38
C GLN A 195 -16.54 -30.09 -3.33
N VAL A 196 -15.43 -30.61 -2.83
CA VAL A 196 -14.19 -30.71 -3.60
C VAL A 196 -14.37 -31.64 -4.79
N ARG A 197 -13.98 -31.16 -5.98
CA ARG A 197 -13.95 -31.94 -7.23
C ARG A 197 -12.58 -31.76 -7.88
N SER A 198 -12.06 -32.84 -8.46
CA SER A 198 -10.85 -32.82 -9.27
C SER A 198 -11.12 -33.51 -10.62
N VAL A 199 -10.64 -32.87 -11.68
CA VAL A 199 -10.61 -33.43 -13.03
C VAL A 199 -9.13 -33.44 -13.45
N LEU A 200 -8.60 -34.63 -13.66
CA LEU A 200 -7.21 -34.83 -14.07
C LEU A 200 -7.19 -35.41 -15.48
N THR A 201 -6.40 -34.80 -16.35
CA THR A 201 -6.24 -35.30 -17.72
C THR A 201 -5.19 -36.42 -17.73
N PRO A 202 -5.53 -37.63 -18.22
CA PRO A 202 -4.60 -38.74 -18.31
C PRO A 202 -3.36 -38.34 -19.13
N ARG A 203 -2.16 -38.61 -18.63
CA ARG A 203 -0.94 -38.45 -19.40
C ARG A 203 -0.90 -39.49 -20.51
N LYS A 204 -0.79 -39.04 -21.76
CA LYS A 204 -0.38 -39.93 -22.83
C LYS A 204 1.08 -40.35 -22.52
N ALA A 205 1.30 -41.64 -22.26
CA ALA A 205 2.64 -42.16 -22.07
C ALA A 205 3.49 -41.87 -23.32
N PRO A 206 4.80 -41.57 -23.17
CA PRO A 206 5.70 -41.29 -24.28
C PRO A 206 5.84 -42.47 -25.23
#